data_bdaeec153088a55f02e18860010ffa08
#
_entry.id   bdaeec153088a55f02e18860010ffa08
#
_cell.length_a   1.000
_cell.length_b   1.000
_cell.length_c   1.000
_cell.angle_alpha   90.00
_cell.angle_beta   90.00
_cell.angle_gamma   90.00
#
_symmetry.space_group_name_H-M   'P 1'
#
loop_
_entity.id
_entity.type
_entity.pdbx_description
1 polymer ?
#
loop_
_entity_poly.entity_id
_entity_poly.type
_entity_poly.pdbx_seq_one_letter_code
_entity_poly.pdbx_strand_id
1 'polypeptide(L)'
;MGRLEFKTAFKYPFNRAKGLWNILLIFLPIVGWFVLGGYSIRIIKEFIKGEFEQLPTLKFGDDFGLGFFMFLKAIPFMLVYIPVVIILVRINPWLRLAIIPFEILLIPVLTINFMNKETVGSFFEFSVLKPVFNNFGDYIVAFLKNSLLALIFIIMSLVLIGIPAGAFTKSIFLADFYRRRIK
;
A
#
# COMPACT_ATOMS: atom_id res chain seq x y z
N MET A 1 -13.57 -16.42 -6.31
CA MET A 1 -12.11 -16.25 -6.15
C MET A 1 -11.73 -16.41 -4.68
N GLY A 2 -10.70 -17.24 -4.37
CA GLY A 2 -10.28 -17.50 -3.00
C GLY A 2 -9.70 -16.27 -2.30
N ARG A 3 -9.80 -16.26 -0.97
CA ARG A 3 -9.20 -15.25 -0.09
C ARG A 3 -7.68 -15.51 0.01
N LEU A 4 -6.86 -14.47 0.03
CA LEU A 4 -5.42 -14.60 0.25
C LEU A 4 -5.15 -15.26 1.61
N GLU A 5 -4.45 -16.39 1.58
CA GLU A 5 -4.03 -17.10 2.79
C GLU A 5 -2.80 -16.43 3.41
N PHE A 6 -2.70 -16.46 4.75
CA PHE A 6 -1.58 -15.87 5.45
C PHE A 6 -0.24 -16.53 5.10
N LYS A 7 -0.24 -17.86 4.95
CA LYS A 7 0.94 -18.63 4.56
C LYS A 7 1.47 -18.21 3.17
N THR A 8 0.57 -18.01 2.21
CA THR A 8 0.90 -17.55 0.87
C THR A 8 1.48 -16.12 0.90
N ALA A 9 0.83 -15.23 1.65
CA ALA A 9 1.30 -13.85 1.83
C ALA A 9 2.69 -13.77 2.47
N PHE A 10 2.94 -14.59 3.50
CA PHE A 10 4.25 -14.67 4.16
C PHE A 10 5.35 -15.19 3.22
N LYS A 11 5.03 -16.23 2.42
CA LYS A 11 6.01 -16.82 1.49
C LYS A 11 6.29 -15.96 0.24
N TYR A 12 5.33 -15.15 -0.15
CA TYR A 12 5.37 -14.38 -1.39
C TYR A 12 6.71 -13.64 -1.66
N PRO A 13 7.28 -12.85 -0.74
CA PRO A 13 8.54 -12.16 -1.01
C PRO A 13 9.72 -13.12 -1.18
N PHE A 14 9.65 -14.32 -0.59
CA PHE A 14 10.73 -15.32 -0.63
C PHE A 14 10.66 -16.23 -1.85
N ASN A 15 9.49 -16.37 -2.48
CA ASN A 15 9.34 -17.17 -3.71
C ASN A 15 10.25 -16.66 -4.84
N ARG A 16 10.65 -15.39 -4.78
CA ARG A 16 11.66 -14.80 -5.65
C ARG A 16 12.64 -13.95 -4.84
N ALA A 17 13.49 -14.61 -4.05
CA ALA A 17 14.40 -13.96 -3.12
C ALA A 17 15.32 -12.92 -3.78
N LYS A 18 15.72 -13.11 -5.07
CA LYS A 18 16.49 -12.11 -5.83
C LYS A 18 15.77 -10.76 -5.92
N GLY A 19 14.42 -10.74 -5.90
CA GLY A 19 13.64 -9.51 -5.91
C GLY A 19 13.78 -8.69 -4.63
N LEU A 20 14.17 -9.29 -3.51
CA LEU A 20 14.39 -8.58 -2.25
C LEU A 20 15.56 -7.60 -2.33
N TRP A 21 16.58 -7.89 -3.14
CA TRP A 21 17.73 -7.01 -3.34
C TRP A 21 17.38 -5.69 -4.00
N ASN A 22 16.20 -5.59 -4.64
CA ASN A 22 15.71 -4.32 -5.21
C ASN A 22 15.60 -3.22 -4.14
N ILE A 23 15.47 -3.56 -2.86
CA ILE A 23 15.44 -2.59 -1.75
C ILE A 23 16.69 -1.72 -1.68
N LEU A 24 17.83 -2.23 -2.19
CA LEU A 24 19.10 -1.48 -2.21
C LEU A 24 19.00 -0.19 -3.06
N LEU A 25 18.03 -0.10 -3.95
CA LEU A 25 17.73 1.15 -4.67
C LEU A 25 17.35 2.31 -3.74
N ILE A 26 16.99 2.04 -2.48
CA ILE A 26 16.73 3.09 -1.50
C ILE A 26 17.95 4.00 -1.28
N PHE A 27 19.15 3.46 -1.50
CA PHE A 27 20.42 4.21 -1.39
C PHE A 27 20.69 5.12 -2.59
N LEU A 28 19.90 5.03 -3.66
CA LEU A 28 19.90 6.00 -4.76
C LEU A 28 18.83 7.07 -4.46
N PRO A 29 19.20 8.21 -3.87
CA PRO A 29 18.22 9.22 -3.48
C PRO A 29 17.45 9.72 -4.69
N ILE A 30 16.18 10.02 -4.51
CA ILE A 30 15.23 10.49 -5.52
C ILE A 30 14.92 9.41 -6.57
N VAL A 31 15.89 9.02 -7.39
CA VAL A 31 15.68 8.05 -8.49
C VAL A 31 15.25 6.69 -7.95
N GLY A 32 15.97 6.15 -6.98
CA GLY A 32 15.64 4.85 -6.39
C GLY A 32 14.31 4.87 -5.63
N TRP A 33 13.95 5.99 -5.02
CA TRP A 33 12.65 6.13 -4.33
C TRP A 33 11.48 6.06 -5.32
N PHE A 34 11.60 6.71 -6.48
CA PHE A 34 10.58 6.59 -7.52
C PHE A 34 10.53 5.18 -8.12
N VAL A 35 11.68 4.55 -8.38
CA VAL A 35 11.72 3.16 -8.87
C VAL A 35 11.06 2.21 -7.88
N LEU A 36 11.40 2.29 -6.60
CA LEU A 36 10.78 1.46 -5.55
C LEU A 36 9.29 1.76 -5.36
N GLY A 37 8.90 3.02 -5.50
CA GLY A 37 7.50 3.44 -5.49
C GLY A 37 6.70 2.77 -6.61
N GLY A 38 7.17 2.88 -7.85
CA GLY A 38 6.54 2.24 -9.01
C GLY A 38 6.52 0.72 -8.92
N TYR A 39 7.62 0.12 -8.47
CA TYR A 39 7.70 -1.31 -8.22
C TYR A 39 6.65 -1.78 -7.19
N SER A 40 6.49 -1.04 -6.07
CA SER A 40 5.49 -1.33 -5.05
C SER A 40 4.05 -1.19 -5.58
N ILE A 41 3.79 -0.18 -6.41
CA ILE A 41 2.49 0.00 -7.07
C ILE A 41 2.18 -1.21 -7.96
N ARG A 42 3.16 -1.68 -8.72
CA ARG A 42 3.00 -2.85 -9.59
C ARG A 42 2.72 -4.12 -8.80
N ILE A 43 3.38 -4.34 -7.66
CA ILE A 43 3.05 -5.44 -6.74
C ILE A 43 1.57 -5.37 -6.32
N ILE A 44 1.10 -4.20 -5.86
CA ILE A 44 -0.30 -4.02 -5.46
C ILE A 44 -1.26 -4.32 -6.61
N LYS A 45 -0.95 -3.88 -7.83
CA LYS A 45 -1.77 -4.15 -9.02
C LYS A 45 -1.83 -5.65 -9.36
N GLU A 46 -0.75 -6.41 -9.18
CA GLU A 46 -0.74 -7.87 -9.34
C GLU A 46 -1.67 -8.53 -8.30
N PHE A 47 -1.60 -8.10 -7.03
CA PHE A 47 -2.52 -8.59 -6.00
C PHE A 47 -3.99 -8.27 -6.33
N ILE A 48 -4.28 -7.10 -6.90
CA ILE A 48 -5.63 -6.73 -7.35
C ILE A 48 -6.09 -7.60 -8.54
N LYS A 49 -5.19 -8.13 -9.34
CA LYS A 49 -5.50 -9.09 -10.40
C LYS A 49 -5.65 -10.53 -9.89
N GLY A 50 -5.15 -10.81 -8.69
CA GLY A 50 -5.12 -12.15 -8.11
C GLY A 50 -3.82 -12.92 -8.45
N GLU A 51 -2.81 -12.20 -8.92
CA GLU A 51 -1.49 -12.71 -9.26
C GLU A 51 -0.57 -12.50 -8.05
N PHE A 52 -0.35 -13.53 -7.24
CA PHE A 52 0.47 -13.46 -6.03
C PHE A 52 1.39 -14.66 -5.82
N GLU A 53 1.95 -15.16 -6.91
CA GLU A 53 2.87 -16.30 -6.86
C GLU A 53 4.26 -15.89 -6.38
N GLN A 54 4.81 -14.79 -6.94
CA GLN A 54 6.16 -14.30 -6.64
C GLN A 54 6.29 -12.80 -6.92
N LEU A 55 7.34 -12.17 -6.37
CA LEU A 55 7.67 -10.77 -6.67
C LEU A 55 7.89 -10.57 -8.19
N PRO A 56 7.36 -9.49 -8.79
CA PRO A 56 7.60 -9.18 -10.20
C PRO A 56 9.07 -8.87 -10.47
N THR A 57 9.50 -8.98 -11.73
CA THR A 57 10.83 -8.53 -12.14
C THR A 57 10.87 -7.00 -12.12
N LEU A 58 11.87 -6.41 -11.47
CA LEU A 58 12.09 -4.97 -11.52
C LEU A 58 12.31 -4.53 -12.98
N LYS A 59 11.61 -3.49 -13.40
CA LYS A 59 11.77 -2.82 -14.69
C LYS A 59 12.14 -1.37 -14.43
N PHE A 60 13.44 -1.09 -14.33
CA PHE A 60 13.94 0.18 -13.82
C PHE A 60 13.28 1.41 -14.44
N GLY A 61 13.21 1.50 -15.77
CA GLY A 61 12.61 2.64 -16.49
C GLY A 61 11.11 2.73 -16.31
N ASP A 62 10.39 1.61 -16.46
CA ASP A 62 8.94 1.56 -16.32
C ASP A 62 8.52 1.87 -14.87
N ASP A 63 9.25 1.29 -13.90
CA ASP A 63 8.98 1.49 -12.47
C ASP A 63 9.31 2.93 -12.04
N PHE A 64 10.40 3.52 -12.59
CA PHE A 64 10.70 4.94 -12.36
C PHE A 64 9.59 5.84 -12.89
N GLY A 65 9.19 5.65 -14.14
CA GLY A 65 8.11 6.43 -14.77
C GLY A 65 6.81 6.31 -13.98
N LEU A 66 6.41 5.07 -13.63
CA LEU A 66 5.20 4.83 -12.86
C LEU A 66 5.27 5.54 -11.50
N GLY A 67 6.35 5.37 -10.74
CA GLY A 67 6.49 5.99 -9.42
C GLY A 67 6.52 7.52 -9.49
N PHE A 68 7.24 8.10 -10.45
CA PHE A 68 7.32 9.54 -10.64
C PHE A 68 5.97 10.16 -11.01
N PHE A 69 5.29 9.60 -12.02
CA PHE A 69 3.98 10.13 -12.43
C PHE A 69 2.90 9.93 -11.36
N MET A 70 2.94 8.82 -10.64
CA MET A 70 2.02 8.59 -9.53
C MET A 70 2.27 9.55 -8.37
N PHE A 71 3.52 9.89 -8.10
CA PHE A 71 3.85 10.93 -7.12
C PHE A 71 3.26 12.29 -7.54
N LEU A 72 3.45 12.71 -8.79
CA LEU A 72 2.87 13.97 -9.30
C LEU A 72 1.35 13.98 -9.19
N LYS A 73 0.70 12.87 -9.54
CA LYS A 73 -0.78 12.72 -9.43
C LYS A 73 -1.27 12.71 -7.98
N ALA A 74 -0.42 12.38 -7.00
CA ALA A 74 -0.78 12.42 -5.59
C ALA A 74 -0.69 13.84 -4.99
N ILE A 75 0.05 14.76 -5.60
CA ILE A 75 0.25 16.13 -5.10
C ILE A 75 -1.08 16.86 -4.85
N PRO A 76 -2.07 16.88 -5.76
CA PRO A 76 -3.34 17.57 -5.51
C PRO A 76 -4.06 17.06 -4.25
N PHE A 77 -4.02 15.75 -3.98
CA PHE A 77 -4.57 15.20 -2.76
C PHE A 77 -3.79 15.70 -1.52
N MET A 78 -2.47 15.68 -1.56
CA MET A 78 -1.63 16.17 -0.45
C MET A 78 -1.88 17.66 -0.17
N LEU A 79 -2.02 18.47 -1.22
CA LEU A 79 -2.29 19.91 -1.10
C LEU A 79 -3.65 20.23 -0.45
N VAL A 80 -4.63 19.35 -0.58
CA VAL A 80 -5.93 19.48 0.11
C VAL A 80 -5.86 18.88 1.51
N TYR A 81 -5.37 17.67 1.63
CA TYR A 81 -5.41 16.88 2.85
C TYR A 81 -4.55 17.49 3.98
N ILE A 82 -3.29 17.86 3.68
CA ILE A 82 -2.36 18.36 4.69
C ILE A 82 -2.85 19.67 5.34
N PRO A 83 -3.25 20.71 4.59
CA PRO A 83 -3.80 21.91 5.19
C PRO A 83 -5.06 21.66 6.02
N VAL A 84 -5.97 20.81 5.54
CA VAL A 84 -7.19 20.47 6.30
C VAL A 84 -6.84 19.85 7.65
N VAL A 85 -5.92 18.88 7.69
CA VAL A 85 -5.48 18.27 8.96
C VAL A 85 -4.81 19.31 9.88
N ILE A 86 -3.93 20.17 9.34
CA ILE A 86 -3.27 21.22 10.12
C ILE A 86 -4.28 22.18 10.74
N ILE A 87 -5.27 22.63 9.95
CA ILE A 87 -6.30 23.56 10.44
C ILE A 87 -7.14 22.90 11.54
N LEU A 88 -7.60 21.67 11.33
CA LEU A 88 -8.40 20.94 12.33
C LEU A 88 -7.63 20.77 13.65
N VAL A 89 -6.36 20.39 13.60
CA VAL A 89 -5.54 20.21 14.79
C VAL A 89 -5.24 21.56 15.48
N ARG A 90 -5.13 22.67 14.74
CA ARG A 90 -4.96 24.00 15.32
C ARG A 90 -6.22 24.50 16.03
N ILE A 91 -7.42 24.17 15.50
CA ILE A 91 -8.69 24.50 16.14
C ILE A 91 -8.85 23.73 17.46
N ASN A 92 -8.58 22.44 17.43
CA ASN A 92 -8.64 21.60 18.60
C ASN A 92 -7.67 20.41 18.47
N PRO A 93 -6.59 20.34 19.28
CA PRO A 93 -5.62 19.24 19.23
C PRO A 93 -6.24 17.86 19.44
N TRP A 94 -7.35 17.73 20.18
CA TRP A 94 -8.05 16.46 20.39
C TRP A 94 -8.67 15.89 19.12
N LEU A 95 -8.92 16.72 18.10
CA LEU A 95 -9.38 16.24 16.79
C LEU A 95 -8.36 15.32 16.14
N ARG A 96 -7.07 15.40 16.50
CA ARG A 96 -6.06 14.43 16.04
C ARG A 96 -6.43 13.00 16.42
N LEU A 97 -6.96 12.77 17.61
CA LEU A 97 -7.39 11.45 18.05
C LEU A 97 -8.57 10.89 17.21
N ALA A 98 -9.43 11.75 16.70
CA ALA A 98 -10.53 11.36 15.81
C ALA A 98 -10.01 11.13 14.37
N ILE A 99 -9.00 11.88 13.91
CA ILE A 99 -8.44 11.79 12.56
C ILE A 99 -7.63 10.48 12.39
N ILE A 100 -6.87 10.05 13.42
CA ILE A 100 -6.02 8.85 13.34
C ILE A 100 -6.77 7.58 12.91
N PRO A 101 -7.93 7.20 13.47
CA PRO A 101 -8.69 6.06 12.98
C PRO A 101 -9.09 6.18 11.51
N PHE A 102 -9.45 7.39 11.06
CA PHE A 102 -9.75 7.68 9.67
C PHE A 102 -8.53 7.44 8.77
N GLU A 103 -7.37 7.96 9.16
CA GLU A 103 -6.12 7.76 8.44
C GLU A 103 -5.76 6.28 8.31
N ILE A 104 -5.84 5.54 9.41
CA ILE A 104 -5.46 4.13 9.46
C ILE A 104 -6.43 3.25 8.67
N LEU A 105 -7.74 3.54 8.70
CA LEU A 105 -8.74 2.67 8.09
C LEU A 105 -9.09 3.08 6.65
N LEU A 106 -9.17 4.36 6.33
CA LEU A 106 -9.71 4.81 5.05
C LEU A 106 -8.63 5.18 4.02
N ILE A 107 -7.55 5.83 4.45
CA ILE A 107 -6.46 6.23 3.55
C ILE A 107 -5.85 5.04 2.80
N PRO A 108 -5.61 3.85 3.41
CA PRO A 108 -5.07 2.71 2.67
C PRO A 108 -5.96 2.25 1.51
N VAL A 109 -7.28 2.27 1.67
CA VAL A 109 -8.21 1.87 0.61
C VAL A 109 -8.22 2.89 -0.52
N LEU A 110 -8.25 4.19 -0.21
CA LEU A 110 -8.13 5.26 -1.20
C LEU A 110 -6.80 5.19 -1.95
N THR A 111 -5.72 4.89 -1.25
CA THR A 111 -4.39 4.71 -1.85
C THR A 111 -4.37 3.51 -2.81
N ILE A 112 -4.98 2.39 -2.45
CA ILE A 112 -5.09 1.22 -3.32
C ILE A 112 -5.96 1.54 -4.54
N ASN A 113 -7.07 2.26 -4.37
CA ASN A 113 -7.90 2.72 -5.48
C ASN A 113 -7.11 3.63 -6.44
N PHE A 114 -6.34 4.55 -5.89
CA PHE A 114 -5.45 5.42 -6.66
C PHE A 114 -4.38 4.62 -7.42
N MET A 115 -3.72 3.66 -6.76
CA MET A 115 -2.72 2.79 -7.40
C MET A 115 -3.33 1.94 -8.52
N ASN A 116 -4.59 1.52 -8.38
CA ASN A 116 -5.28 0.73 -9.39
C ASN A 116 -5.72 1.54 -10.60
N LYS A 117 -6.30 2.74 -10.37
CA LYS A 117 -6.88 3.59 -11.42
C LYS A 117 -5.88 4.59 -12.03
N GLU A 118 -4.82 4.92 -11.31
CA GLU A 118 -3.76 5.85 -11.72
C GLU A 118 -4.27 7.24 -12.12
N THR A 119 -5.36 7.72 -11.53
CA THR A 119 -5.93 9.05 -11.83
C THR A 119 -6.00 9.90 -10.57
N VAL A 120 -5.80 11.22 -10.70
CA VAL A 120 -5.91 12.16 -9.57
C VAL A 120 -7.26 12.03 -8.88
N GLY A 121 -8.35 11.94 -9.65
CA GLY A 121 -9.71 11.84 -9.11
C GLY A 121 -9.96 10.60 -8.26
N SER A 122 -9.22 9.53 -8.49
CA SER A 122 -9.41 8.28 -7.75
C SER A 122 -9.04 8.35 -6.26
N PHE A 123 -8.23 9.32 -5.83
CA PHE A 123 -8.02 9.62 -4.42
C PHE A 123 -9.26 10.24 -3.75
N PHE A 124 -10.08 10.97 -4.51
CA PHE A 124 -11.29 11.65 -4.04
C PHE A 124 -12.55 10.82 -4.26
N GLU A 125 -12.42 9.59 -4.73
CA GLU A 125 -13.53 8.69 -4.99
C GLU A 125 -13.97 7.98 -3.72
N PHE A 126 -14.65 8.71 -2.83
CA PHE A 126 -15.11 8.18 -1.54
C PHE A 126 -16.18 7.07 -1.67
N SER A 127 -16.76 6.87 -2.85
CA SER A 127 -17.68 5.77 -3.13
C SER A 127 -17.06 4.39 -2.88
N VAL A 128 -15.73 4.25 -3.01
CA VAL A 128 -14.99 3.01 -2.71
C VAL A 128 -15.00 2.64 -1.22
N LEU A 129 -15.38 3.58 -0.35
CA LEU A 129 -15.50 3.32 1.09
C LEU A 129 -16.82 2.63 1.45
N LYS A 130 -17.86 2.75 0.62
CA LYS A 130 -19.15 2.08 0.86
C LYS A 130 -19.01 0.56 0.99
N PRO A 131 -18.32 -0.16 0.09
CA PRO A 131 -18.02 -1.59 0.28
C PRO A 131 -17.21 -1.90 1.54
N VAL A 132 -16.33 -0.99 1.99
CA VAL A 132 -15.57 -1.17 3.24
C VAL A 132 -16.52 -1.21 4.44
N PHE A 133 -17.43 -0.26 4.53
CA PHE A 133 -18.41 -0.22 5.61
C PHE A 133 -19.40 -1.39 5.53
N ASN A 134 -19.87 -1.74 4.34
CA ASN A 134 -20.77 -2.88 4.13
C ASN A 134 -20.14 -4.24 4.48
N ASN A 135 -18.81 -4.35 4.39
CA ASN A 135 -18.04 -5.56 4.68
C ASN A 135 -16.99 -5.32 5.77
N PHE A 136 -17.33 -4.51 6.78
CA PHE A 136 -16.39 -4.03 7.79
C PHE A 136 -15.64 -5.14 8.50
N GLY A 137 -16.32 -6.24 8.87
CA GLY A 137 -15.66 -7.39 9.49
C GLY A 137 -14.59 -8.04 8.60
N ASP A 138 -14.87 -8.19 7.29
CA ASP A 138 -13.89 -8.73 6.34
C ASP A 138 -12.70 -7.76 6.14
N TYR A 139 -12.98 -6.46 6.16
CA TYR A 139 -11.96 -5.42 6.10
C TYR A 139 -11.04 -5.44 7.33
N ILE A 140 -11.60 -5.50 8.53
CA ILE A 140 -10.82 -5.58 9.77
C ILE A 140 -9.95 -6.83 9.80
N VAL A 141 -10.46 -7.99 9.36
CA VAL A 141 -9.65 -9.21 9.25
C VAL A 141 -8.49 -9.03 8.27
N ALA A 142 -8.72 -8.38 7.12
CA ALA A 142 -7.65 -8.08 6.16
C ALA A 142 -6.61 -7.12 6.77
N PHE A 143 -7.06 -6.08 7.46
CA PHE A 143 -6.22 -5.11 8.14
C PHE A 143 -5.37 -5.76 9.25
N LEU A 144 -5.96 -6.59 10.10
CA LEU A 144 -5.25 -7.31 11.15
C LEU A 144 -4.22 -8.29 10.59
N LYS A 145 -4.55 -9.03 9.53
CA LYS A 145 -3.59 -9.89 8.83
C LYS A 145 -2.42 -9.08 8.25
N ASN A 146 -2.71 -7.92 7.67
CA ASN A 146 -1.69 -7.04 7.14
C ASN A 146 -0.77 -6.50 8.23
N SER A 147 -1.33 -6.10 9.37
CA SER A 147 -0.58 -5.63 10.54
C SER A 147 0.26 -6.73 11.17
N LEU A 148 -0.30 -7.94 11.30
CA LEU A 148 0.43 -9.10 11.81
C LEU A 148 1.60 -9.48 10.89
N LEU A 149 1.40 -9.48 9.58
CA LEU A 149 2.47 -9.73 8.62
C LEU A 149 3.58 -8.68 8.73
N ALA A 150 3.21 -7.41 8.84
CA ALA A 150 4.16 -6.31 9.05
C ALA A 150 4.95 -6.49 10.35
N LEU A 151 4.29 -6.86 11.44
CA LEU A 151 4.95 -7.13 12.73
C LEU A 151 5.98 -8.27 12.62
N ILE A 152 5.63 -9.37 11.94
CA ILE A 152 6.56 -10.48 11.72
C ILE A 152 7.78 -9.98 10.93
N PHE A 153 7.59 -9.21 9.86
CA PHE A 153 8.72 -8.70 9.08
C PHE A 153 9.53 -7.63 9.81
N ILE A 154 8.93 -6.86 10.72
CA ILE A 154 9.67 -5.97 11.63
C ILE A 154 10.60 -6.80 12.54
N ILE A 155 10.13 -7.90 13.12
CA ILE A 155 10.98 -8.80 13.91
C ILE A 155 12.09 -9.41 13.02
N MET A 156 11.75 -9.87 11.83
CA MET A 156 12.72 -10.39 10.87
C MET A 156 13.72 -9.34 10.35
N SER A 157 13.46 -8.05 10.57
CA SER A 157 14.41 -6.97 10.21
C SER A 157 15.68 -7.01 11.04
N LEU A 158 15.66 -7.70 12.18
CA LEU A 158 16.88 -7.96 12.98
C LEU A 158 17.94 -8.74 12.18
N VAL A 159 17.51 -9.55 11.21
CA VAL A 159 18.39 -10.26 10.26
C VAL A 159 18.38 -9.63 8.85
N LEU A 160 17.99 -8.36 8.75
CA LEU A 160 17.92 -7.51 7.55
C LEU A 160 16.93 -7.97 6.48
N ILE A 161 16.61 -9.25 6.36
CA ILE A 161 15.73 -9.80 5.31
C ILE A 161 14.26 -9.33 5.49
N GLY A 162 13.87 -8.99 6.71
CA GLY A 162 12.54 -8.46 7.02
C GLY A 162 12.27 -7.08 6.42
N ILE A 163 13.31 -6.26 6.22
CA ILE A 163 13.17 -4.91 5.66
C ILE A 163 12.55 -4.95 4.26
N PRO A 164 13.16 -5.63 3.26
CA PRO A 164 12.58 -5.71 1.93
C PRO A 164 11.27 -6.51 1.90
N ALA A 165 11.17 -7.59 2.68
CA ALA A 165 9.96 -8.39 2.74
C ALA A 165 8.76 -7.55 3.23
N GLY A 166 8.93 -6.78 4.31
CA GLY A 166 7.92 -5.87 4.84
C GLY A 166 7.57 -4.73 3.88
N ALA A 167 8.57 -4.12 3.25
CA ALA A 167 8.38 -3.03 2.31
C ALA A 167 7.51 -3.46 1.10
N PHE A 168 7.79 -4.64 0.53
CA PHE A 168 7.09 -5.14 -0.65
C PHE A 168 5.75 -5.82 -0.36
N THR A 169 5.41 -6.06 0.90
CA THR A 169 4.14 -6.69 1.29
C THR A 169 3.23 -5.77 2.11
N LYS A 170 3.57 -4.50 2.21
CA LYS A 170 2.94 -3.51 3.10
C LYS A 170 1.40 -3.47 3.04
N SER A 171 0.78 -3.73 1.88
CA SER A 171 -0.68 -3.58 1.72
C SER A 171 -1.33 -4.73 0.93
N ILE A 172 -0.71 -5.91 0.88
CA ILE A 172 -1.17 -7.01 0.03
C ILE A 172 -2.53 -7.60 0.48
N PHE A 173 -2.79 -7.69 1.77
CA PHE A 173 -4.10 -8.16 2.27
C PHE A 173 -5.21 -7.15 2.00
N LEU A 174 -4.90 -5.86 2.06
CA LEU A 174 -5.85 -4.80 1.72
C LEU A 174 -6.10 -4.75 0.20
N ALA A 175 -5.08 -5.04 -0.63
CA ALA A 175 -5.23 -5.19 -2.07
C ALA A 175 -6.10 -6.41 -2.43
N ASP A 176 -5.95 -7.54 -1.71
CA ASP A 176 -6.84 -8.69 -1.86
C ASP A 176 -8.28 -8.39 -1.43
N PHE A 177 -8.47 -7.64 -0.33
CA PHE A 177 -9.80 -7.16 0.07
C PHE A 177 -10.40 -6.26 -1.02
N TYR A 178 -9.63 -5.28 -1.54
CA TYR A 178 -10.04 -4.40 -2.62
C TYR A 178 -10.50 -5.20 -3.85
N ARG A 179 -9.71 -6.18 -4.28
CA ARG A 179 -10.03 -7.08 -5.38
C ARG A 179 -11.38 -7.79 -5.21
N ARG A 180 -11.67 -8.26 -4.00
CA ARG A 180 -12.85 -9.10 -3.71
C ARG A 180 -14.13 -8.31 -3.47
N ARG A 181 -14.03 -7.05 -3.03
CA ARG A 181 -15.18 -6.27 -2.51
C ARG A 181 -15.43 -4.96 -3.24
N ILE A 182 -14.44 -4.42 -3.94
CA ILE A 182 -14.52 -3.09 -4.54
C ILE A 182 -14.43 -3.18 -6.07
N LYS A 183 -13.51 -4.00 -6.61
CA LYS A 183 -13.35 -4.23 -8.03
C LYS A 183 -14.38 -5.26 -8.51
#